data_97772bbaa52b56277b65299e114e1d1e
#
_entry.id   97772bbaa52b56277b65299e114e1d1e
#
_cell.length_a   1.000
_cell.length_b   1.000
_cell.length_c   1.000
_cell.angle_alpha   90.00
_cell.angle_beta   90.00
_cell.angle_gamma   90.00
#
_symmetry.space_group_name_H-M   'P 1'
#
loop_
_entity.id
_entity.type
_entity.pdbx_description
1 polymer ?
#
loop_
_entity_poly.entity_id
_entity_poly.type
_entity_poly.pdbx_seq_one_letter_code
_entity_poly.pdbx_strand_id
1 'polypeptide(L)'
;GWVSGEYISIETTYSYAETREAEEAKKQEQTIVQETQKVQEASAQSIVQNQAASGQAVIDYACQFIGNPYVWGGTSLTEGADCSGFVQSVYAHFGISLPRTTWDMENVGVAVSYEQALPGDIVLYDGHVGLYMGDGTIVNAMNEADGIGICSATYTNIITIRRVL
;
A
#
# COMPACT_ATOMS: atom_id res chain seq x y z
N GLY A 1 61.33 -54.77 39.11
CA GLY A 1 61.01 -53.52 38.42
C GLY A 1 59.58 -53.54 37.95
N TRP A 2 58.79 -52.65 38.46
CA TRP A 2 57.43 -52.45 38.09
C TRP A 2 57.40 -51.32 37.05
N VAL A 3 56.86 -51.61 35.85
CA VAL A 3 56.65 -50.59 34.80
C VAL A 3 55.21 -50.07 34.95
N SER A 4 55.14 -48.81 35.25
CA SER A 4 53.90 -48.06 35.28
C SER A 4 53.35 -47.95 33.84
N GLY A 5 52.15 -48.51 33.58
CA GLY A 5 51.45 -48.36 32.31
C GLY A 5 50.76 -47.05 32.30
N GLU A 6 51.18 -46.13 31.44
CA GLU A 6 50.43 -44.93 31.09
C GLU A 6 49.19 -45.33 30.27
N TYR A 7 48.01 -45.04 30.79
CA TYR A 7 46.76 -45.13 30.06
C TYR A 7 46.69 -43.94 29.09
N ILE A 8 46.86 -44.21 27.80
CA ILE A 8 46.55 -43.24 26.76
C ILE A 8 45.04 -43.27 26.56
N SER A 9 44.35 -42.25 27.00
CA SER A 9 42.95 -42.02 26.66
C SER A 9 42.87 -41.46 25.25
N ILE A 10 42.45 -42.30 24.29
CA ILE A 10 42.16 -41.86 22.96
C ILE A 10 40.72 -41.32 22.96
N GLU A 11 40.56 -40.00 23.07
CA GLU A 11 39.28 -39.38 22.75
C GLU A 11 39.08 -39.42 21.21
N THR A 12 38.30 -40.37 20.75
CA THR A 12 37.80 -40.45 19.41
C THR A 12 36.70 -39.40 19.28
N THR A 13 37.03 -38.20 18.81
CA THR A 13 36.03 -37.24 18.29
C THR A 13 35.42 -37.82 17.04
N TYR A 14 34.24 -38.39 17.14
CA TYR A 14 33.40 -38.70 15.98
C TYR A 14 32.89 -37.40 15.42
N SER A 15 33.53 -36.87 14.38
CA SER A 15 32.88 -35.92 13.53
C SER A 15 31.80 -36.71 12.76
N TYR A 16 30.53 -36.44 13.07
CA TYR A 16 29.42 -36.93 12.27
C TYR A 16 29.64 -36.38 10.84
N ALA A 17 30.14 -37.24 9.95
CA ALA A 17 30.05 -36.97 8.53
C ALA A 17 28.54 -36.94 8.22
N GLU A 18 28.01 -35.76 7.94
CA GLU A 18 26.64 -35.65 7.38
C GLU A 18 26.59 -36.56 6.16
N THR A 19 25.63 -37.48 6.14
CA THR A 19 25.48 -38.40 5.00
C THR A 19 25.13 -37.55 3.78
N ARG A 20 25.62 -37.93 2.59
CA ARG A 20 25.29 -37.24 1.32
C ARG A 20 23.81 -36.96 1.16
N GLU A 21 22.98 -37.88 1.66
CA GLU A 21 21.50 -37.76 1.67
C GLU A 21 21.02 -36.58 2.57
N ALA A 22 21.67 -36.31 3.71
CA ALA A 22 21.34 -35.18 4.58
C ALA A 22 21.77 -33.83 3.96
N GLU A 23 22.91 -33.81 3.24
CA GLU A 23 23.33 -32.60 2.50
C GLU A 23 22.42 -32.32 1.29
N GLU A 24 22.01 -33.33 0.57
CA GLU A 24 21.07 -33.22 -0.56
C GLU A 24 19.69 -32.78 -0.09
N ALA A 25 19.20 -33.30 1.03
CA ALA A 25 17.94 -32.87 1.64
C ALA A 25 17.97 -31.41 2.09
N LYS A 26 19.05 -30.95 2.76
CA LYS A 26 19.22 -29.53 3.12
C LYS A 26 19.30 -28.62 1.92
N LYS A 27 19.95 -29.06 0.85
CA LYS A 27 20.07 -28.29 -0.39
C LYS A 27 18.72 -28.17 -1.12
N GLN A 28 17.92 -29.26 -1.12
CA GLN A 28 16.56 -29.23 -1.68
C GLN A 28 15.64 -28.32 -0.86
N GLU A 29 15.70 -28.39 0.47
CA GLU A 29 14.91 -27.53 1.36
C GLU A 29 15.26 -26.04 1.17
N GLN A 30 16.54 -25.71 1.05
CA GLN A 30 16.99 -24.33 0.75
C GLN A 30 16.49 -23.87 -0.64
N THR A 31 16.50 -24.72 -1.64
CA THR A 31 16.02 -24.40 -2.98
C THR A 31 14.51 -24.12 -2.97
N ILE A 32 13.73 -24.97 -2.27
CA ILE A 32 12.28 -24.79 -2.12
C ILE A 32 11.94 -23.49 -1.39
N VAL A 33 12.68 -23.16 -0.32
CA VAL A 33 12.50 -21.92 0.42
C VAL A 33 12.78 -20.70 -0.46
N GLN A 34 13.87 -20.73 -1.24
CA GLN A 34 14.21 -19.64 -2.17
C GLN A 34 13.19 -19.46 -3.30
N GLU A 35 12.71 -20.56 -3.88
CA GLU A 35 11.67 -20.51 -4.90
C GLU A 35 10.35 -19.99 -4.35
N THR A 36 9.97 -20.42 -3.14
CA THR A 36 8.76 -19.94 -2.47
C THR A 36 8.82 -18.44 -2.18
N GLN A 37 9.96 -17.95 -1.68
CA GLN A 37 10.18 -16.52 -1.45
C GLN A 37 10.09 -15.72 -2.76
N LYS A 38 10.72 -16.19 -3.82
CA LYS A 38 10.69 -15.52 -5.13
C LYS A 38 9.28 -15.46 -5.73
N VAL A 39 8.48 -16.51 -5.55
CA VAL A 39 7.07 -16.54 -5.99
C VAL A 39 6.22 -15.58 -5.16
N GLN A 40 6.44 -15.50 -3.84
CA GLN A 40 5.73 -14.56 -2.98
C GLN A 40 6.07 -13.10 -3.30
N GLU A 41 7.35 -12.77 -3.55
CA GLU A 41 7.78 -11.44 -3.96
C GLU A 41 7.19 -11.04 -5.32
N ALA A 42 7.21 -11.95 -6.30
CA ALA A 42 6.62 -11.70 -7.61
C ALA A 42 5.10 -11.49 -7.53
N SER A 43 4.41 -12.26 -6.68
CA SER A 43 2.96 -12.10 -6.44
C SER A 43 2.65 -10.77 -5.77
N ALA A 44 3.43 -10.36 -4.78
CA ALA A 44 3.26 -9.08 -4.10
C ALA A 44 3.50 -7.89 -5.07
N GLN A 45 4.53 -7.96 -5.91
CA GLN A 45 4.79 -6.94 -6.93
C GLN A 45 3.66 -6.84 -7.96
N SER A 46 3.10 -7.95 -8.41
CA SER A 46 1.98 -7.93 -9.36
C SER A 46 0.70 -7.34 -8.75
N ILE A 47 0.43 -7.58 -7.47
CA ILE A 47 -0.70 -6.98 -6.76
C ILE A 47 -0.53 -5.46 -6.67
N VAL A 48 0.64 -4.98 -6.28
CA VAL A 48 0.93 -3.53 -6.19
C VAL A 48 0.81 -2.86 -7.56
N GLN A 49 1.29 -3.50 -8.63
CA GLN A 49 1.16 -2.96 -9.98
C GLN A 49 -0.30 -2.88 -10.44
N ASN A 50 -1.12 -3.88 -10.14
CA ASN A 50 -2.54 -3.87 -10.47
C ASN A 50 -3.30 -2.80 -9.69
N GLN A 51 -3.01 -2.62 -8.41
CA GLN A 51 -3.59 -1.55 -7.59
C GLN A 51 -3.20 -0.17 -8.12
N ALA A 52 -1.93 0.05 -8.46
CA ALA A 52 -1.47 1.31 -9.04
C ALA A 52 -2.14 1.61 -10.39
N ALA A 53 -2.34 0.60 -11.23
CA ALA A 53 -3.03 0.77 -12.51
C ALA A 53 -4.52 1.11 -12.34
N SER A 54 -5.19 0.47 -11.37
CA SER A 54 -6.58 0.77 -11.02
C SER A 54 -6.71 2.17 -10.40
N GLY A 55 -5.78 2.53 -9.52
CA GLY A 55 -5.73 3.85 -8.90
C GLY A 55 -5.45 4.96 -9.92
N GLN A 56 -4.60 4.72 -10.91
CA GLN A 56 -4.36 5.68 -12.00
C GLN A 56 -5.64 5.94 -12.81
N ALA A 57 -6.44 4.92 -13.08
CA ALA A 57 -7.72 5.09 -13.75
C ALA A 57 -8.70 5.98 -12.95
N VAL A 58 -8.69 5.86 -11.62
CA VAL A 58 -9.46 6.73 -10.72
C VAL A 58 -8.99 8.18 -10.83
N ILE A 59 -7.68 8.42 -10.84
CA ILE A 59 -7.10 9.75 -10.98
C ILE A 59 -7.40 10.34 -12.35
N ASP A 60 -7.24 9.57 -13.43
CA ASP A 60 -7.52 10.01 -14.80
C ASP A 60 -8.98 10.42 -14.95
N TYR A 61 -9.89 9.72 -14.30
CA TYR A 61 -11.30 10.08 -14.26
C TYR A 61 -11.54 11.34 -13.42
N ALA A 62 -10.97 11.43 -12.23
CA ALA A 62 -11.11 12.57 -11.32
C ALA A 62 -10.60 13.88 -11.97
N CYS A 63 -9.49 13.82 -12.69
CA CYS A 63 -8.89 14.98 -13.36
C CYS A 63 -9.74 15.59 -14.47
N GLN A 64 -10.73 14.86 -15.02
CA GLN A 64 -11.66 15.39 -16.02
C GLN A 64 -12.56 16.50 -15.46
N PHE A 65 -12.69 16.59 -14.15
CA PHE A 65 -13.58 17.54 -13.47
C PHE A 65 -12.83 18.75 -12.88
N ILE A 66 -11.52 18.87 -13.10
CA ILE A 66 -10.74 20.05 -12.70
C ILE A 66 -11.34 21.32 -13.30
N GLY A 67 -11.51 22.34 -12.47
CA GLY A 67 -12.13 23.62 -12.83
C GLY A 67 -13.64 23.67 -12.61
N ASN A 68 -14.30 22.55 -12.28
CA ASN A 68 -15.71 22.54 -11.91
C ASN A 68 -15.90 23.13 -10.48
N PRO A 69 -17.10 23.68 -10.19
CA PRO A 69 -17.30 24.41 -8.95
C PRO A 69 -17.28 23.51 -7.70
N TYR A 70 -16.86 24.10 -6.60
CA TYR A 70 -17.12 23.57 -5.27
C TYR A 70 -18.52 24.01 -4.78
N VAL A 71 -19.29 23.07 -4.25
CA VAL A 71 -20.58 23.35 -3.61
C VAL A 71 -20.65 22.57 -2.30
N TRP A 72 -20.79 23.27 -1.18
CA TRP A 72 -20.95 22.63 0.13
C TRP A 72 -22.16 21.71 0.16
N GLY A 73 -21.95 20.44 0.58
CA GLY A 73 -22.98 19.41 0.57
C GLY A 73 -23.25 18.79 -0.80
N GLY A 74 -22.62 19.31 -1.86
CA GLY A 74 -22.77 18.82 -3.23
C GLY A 74 -22.04 17.51 -3.48
N THR A 75 -22.55 16.74 -4.48
CA THR A 75 -21.97 15.47 -4.95
C THR A 75 -21.90 15.40 -6.48
N SER A 76 -22.28 16.46 -7.19
CA SER A 76 -22.23 16.51 -8.65
C SER A 76 -20.82 16.88 -9.11
N LEU A 77 -20.19 16.00 -9.88
CA LEU A 77 -18.84 16.24 -10.42
C LEU A 77 -18.80 17.40 -11.42
N THR A 78 -19.95 17.78 -12.01
CA THR A 78 -20.05 18.84 -13.03
C THR A 78 -20.69 20.11 -12.50
N GLU A 79 -21.69 19.99 -11.60
CA GLU A 79 -22.46 21.14 -11.12
C GLU A 79 -22.04 21.61 -9.73
N GLY A 80 -21.19 20.84 -9.05
CA GLY A 80 -20.59 21.19 -7.79
C GLY A 80 -20.59 20.07 -6.75
N ALA A 81 -19.43 19.84 -6.19
CA ALA A 81 -19.19 18.89 -5.12
C ALA A 81 -18.36 19.53 -4.00
N ASP A 82 -18.58 19.12 -2.77
CA ASP A 82 -17.60 19.36 -1.72
C ASP A 82 -16.50 18.29 -1.72
N CYS A 83 -15.51 18.40 -0.84
CA CYS A 83 -14.34 17.54 -0.84
C CYS A 83 -14.69 16.04 -0.75
N SER A 84 -15.54 15.66 0.19
CA SER A 84 -15.95 14.26 0.37
C SER A 84 -16.98 13.81 -0.68
N GLY A 85 -17.86 14.69 -1.13
CA GLY A 85 -18.79 14.44 -2.24
C GLY A 85 -18.07 14.19 -3.56
N PHE A 86 -16.99 14.91 -3.83
CA PHE A 86 -16.11 14.68 -4.98
C PHE A 86 -15.51 13.27 -4.94
N VAL A 87 -14.82 12.93 -3.86
CA VAL A 87 -14.19 11.61 -3.67
C VAL A 87 -15.22 10.49 -3.75
N GLN A 88 -16.38 10.66 -3.07
CA GLN A 88 -17.48 9.69 -3.10
C GLN A 88 -17.98 9.44 -4.52
N SER A 89 -18.21 10.50 -5.29
CA SER A 89 -18.77 10.42 -6.65
C SER A 89 -17.77 9.86 -7.67
N VAL A 90 -16.48 10.16 -7.52
CA VAL A 90 -15.42 9.56 -8.32
C VAL A 90 -15.39 8.04 -8.08
N TYR A 91 -15.37 7.59 -6.85
CA TYR A 91 -15.35 6.15 -6.54
C TYR A 91 -16.64 5.42 -6.90
N ALA A 92 -17.79 6.10 -6.81
CA ALA A 92 -19.07 5.54 -7.24
C ALA A 92 -19.08 5.18 -8.73
N HIS A 93 -18.37 5.93 -9.59
CA HIS A 93 -18.18 5.60 -11.01
C HIS A 93 -17.51 4.23 -11.20
N PHE A 94 -16.62 3.84 -10.30
CA PHE A 94 -15.93 2.54 -10.31
C PHE A 94 -16.68 1.45 -9.52
N GLY A 95 -17.92 1.72 -9.08
CA GLY A 95 -18.74 0.77 -8.34
C GLY A 95 -18.35 0.63 -6.86
N ILE A 96 -17.53 1.53 -6.34
CA ILE A 96 -17.10 1.55 -4.94
C ILE A 96 -17.93 2.59 -4.18
N SER A 97 -18.70 2.14 -3.18
CA SER A 97 -19.49 3.00 -2.34
C SER A 97 -18.69 3.49 -1.14
N LEU A 98 -18.53 4.80 -1.02
CA LEU A 98 -17.86 5.45 0.10
C LEU A 98 -18.87 6.18 1.00
N PRO A 99 -18.56 6.37 2.29
CA PRO A 99 -19.35 7.20 3.19
C PRO A 99 -19.37 8.66 2.72
N ARG A 100 -20.35 9.44 3.23
CA ARG A 100 -20.52 10.84 2.80
C ARG A 100 -19.54 11.80 3.47
N THR A 101 -19.10 11.52 4.69
CA THR A 101 -18.30 12.44 5.49
C THR A 101 -16.82 12.06 5.50
N THR A 102 -15.94 13.05 5.65
CA THR A 102 -14.49 12.82 5.80
C THR A 102 -14.17 11.93 7.00
N TRP A 103 -14.84 12.12 8.13
CA TRP A 103 -14.64 11.34 9.36
C TRP A 103 -14.98 9.85 9.19
N ASP A 104 -16.04 9.55 8.47
CA ASP A 104 -16.42 8.15 8.18
C ASP A 104 -15.44 7.53 7.18
N MET A 105 -14.89 8.33 6.24
CA MET A 105 -13.88 7.89 5.29
C MET A 105 -12.54 7.52 5.95
N GLU A 106 -12.25 8.03 7.15
CA GLU A 106 -11.05 7.64 7.91
C GLU A 106 -10.99 6.14 8.26
N ASN A 107 -12.13 5.44 8.17
CA ASN A 107 -12.25 4.04 8.56
C ASN A 107 -12.46 3.08 7.37
N VAL A 108 -12.45 3.57 6.12
CA VAL A 108 -12.64 2.70 4.94
C VAL A 108 -11.34 1.97 4.57
N GLY A 109 -11.46 0.83 3.91
CA GLY A 109 -10.32 0.09 3.33
C GLY A 109 -9.18 -0.18 4.32
N VAL A 110 -7.94 -0.08 3.86
CA VAL A 110 -6.73 -0.28 4.66
C VAL A 110 -5.93 1.01 4.80
N ALA A 111 -5.36 1.23 5.99
CA ALA A 111 -4.43 2.35 6.21
C ALA A 111 -3.09 2.06 5.53
N VAL A 112 -2.54 3.08 4.87
CA VAL A 112 -1.20 3.03 4.26
C VAL A 112 -0.36 4.22 4.72
N SER A 113 0.95 4.06 4.76
CA SER A 113 1.84 5.19 5.04
C SER A 113 2.00 6.07 3.80
N TYR A 114 2.45 7.31 3.99
CA TYR A 114 2.67 8.25 2.88
C TYR A 114 3.68 7.71 1.86
N GLU A 115 4.72 7.02 2.32
CA GLU A 115 5.77 6.43 1.48
C GLU A 115 5.25 5.25 0.63
N GLN A 116 4.14 4.65 1.05
CA GLN A 116 3.49 3.52 0.36
C GLN A 116 2.25 3.95 -0.41
N ALA A 117 1.95 5.26 -0.41
CA ALA A 117 0.78 5.79 -1.10
C ALA A 117 0.90 5.58 -2.62
N LEU A 118 -0.19 5.12 -3.22
CA LEU A 118 -0.33 4.89 -4.67
C LEU A 118 -1.40 5.81 -5.25
N PRO A 119 -1.38 6.08 -6.55
CA PRO A 119 -2.46 6.80 -7.22
C PRO A 119 -3.83 6.25 -6.82
N GLY A 120 -4.79 7.13 -6.56
CA GLY A 120 -6.13 6.79 -6.12
C GLY A 120 -6.31 6.62 -4.62
N ASP A 121 -5.25 6.50 -3.82
CA ASP A 121 -5.40 6.46 -2.36
C ASP A 121 -6.09 7.74 -1.85
N ILE A 122 -6.95 7.57 -0.85
CA ILE A 122 -7.72 8.65 -0.23
C ILE A 122 -6.87 9.28 0.87
N VAL A 123 -6.50 10.54 0.70
CA VAL A 123 -5.72 11.31 1.69
C VAL A 123 -6.66 12.15 2.53
N LEU A 124 -6.64 11.95 3.85
CA LEU A 124 -7.55 12.56 4.81
C LEU A 124 -6.84 13.54 5.72
N TYR A 125 -7.45 14.69 5.89
CA TYR A 125 -7.00 15.81 6.72
C TYR A 125 -8.10 16.20 7.71
N ASP A 126 -7.83 17.14 8.58
CA ASP A 126 -8.85 17.68 9.49
C ASP A 126 -9.97 18.39 8.70
N GLY A 127 -11.11 17.71 8.58
CA GLY A 127 -12.28 18.20 7.86
C GLY A 127 -12.13 18.25 6.33
N HIS A 128 -11.08 17.66 5.73
CA HIS A 128 -10.86 17.67 4.29
C HIS A 128 -10.34 16.34 3.74
N VAL A 129 -10.53 16.12 2.42
CA VAL A 129 -10.11 14.89 1.75
C VAL A 129 -9.77 15.16 0.28
N GLY A 130 -8.81 14.40 -0.25
CA GLY A 130 -8.43 14.39 -1.66
C GLY A 130 -7.96 13.02 -2.12
N LEU A 131 -7.72 12.88 -3.42
CA LEU A 131 -7.19 11.67 -4.05
C LEU A 131 -5.73 11.86 -4.41
N TYR A 132 -4.88 10.96 -3.94
CA TYR A 132 -3.44 11.00 -4.19
C TYR A 132 -3.14 10.71 -5.66
N MET A 133 -2.30 11.53 -6.28
CA MET A 133 -1.96 11.39 -7.70
C MET A 133 -0.71 10.55 -7.96
N GLY A 134 0.05 10.19 -6.92
CA GLY A 134 1.27 9.38 -7.04
C GLY A 134 2.57 10.18 -7.14
N ASP A 135 2.47 11.50 -7.26
CA ASP A 135 3.61 12.42 -7.48
C ASP A 135 3.81 13.45 -6.34
N GLY A 136 3.15 13.24 -5.21
CA GLY A 136 3.18 14.18 -4.08
C GLY A 136 2.06 15.21 -4.13
N THR A 137 1.13 15.11 -5.08
CA THR A 137 -0.04 15.98 -5.20
C THR A 137 -1.35 15.21 -4.97
N ILE A 138 -2.42 15.97 -4.74
CA ILE A 138 -3.79 15.44 -4.67
C ILE A 138 -4.68 16.22 -5.63
N VAL A 139 -5.68 15.54 -6.20
CA VAL A 139 -6.85 16.18 -6.83
C VAL A 139 -8.00 16.18 -5.83
N ASN A 140 -8.63 17.35 -5.63
CA ASN A 140 -9.67 17.53 -4.62
C ASN A 140 -10.62 18.69 -5.00
N ALA A 141 -11.80 18.73 -4.38
CA ALA A 141 -12.64 19.92 -4.37
C ALA A 141 -12.20 20.80 -3.21
N MET A 142 -11.50 21.92 -3.50
CA MET A 142 -10.77 22.72 -2.53
C MET A 142 -11.69 23.64 -1.72
N ASN A 143 -12.32 24.57 -2.38
CA ASN A 143 -13.20 25.58 -1.79
C ASN A 143 -14.01 26.30 -2.89
N GLU A 144 -14.91 27.20 -2.52
CA GLU A 144 -15.80 27.91 -3.45
C GLU A 144 -15.06 28.84 -4.43
N ALA A 145 -13.87 29.31 -4.09
CA ALA A 145 -13.09 30.20 -4.96
C ALA A 145 -12.29 29.42 -6.03
N ASP A 146 -11.76 28.26 -5.65
CA ASP A 146 -10.83 27.49 -6.48
C ASP A 146 -11.51 26.30 -7.18
N GLY A 147 -12.63 25.81 -6.64
CA GLY A 147 -13.33 24.66 -7.19
C GLY A 147 -12.55 23.36 -7.04
N ILE A 148 -12.70 22.48 -8.04
CA ILE A 148 -11.94 21.22 -8.12
C ILE A 148 -10.57 21.50 -8.74
N GLY A 149 -9.49 21.09 -8.08
CA GLY A 149 -8.14 21.37 -8.54
C GLY A 149 -7.09 20.46 -7.92
N ILE A 150 -5.83 20.80 -8.17
CA ILE A 150 -4.66 20.05 -7.71
C ILE A 150 -3.88 20.92 -6.73
N CYS A 151 -3.45 20.31 -5.62
CA CYS A 151 -2.51 20.94 -4.69
C CYS A 151 -1.53 19.91 -4.12
N SER A 152 -0.53 20.38 -3.34
CA SER A 152 0.39 19.47 -2.66
C SER A 152 -0.34 18.56 -1.67
N ALA A 153 -0.03 17.28 -1.65
CA ALA A 153 -0.58 16.36 -0.65
C ALA A 153 -0.13 16.69 0.78
N THR A 154 0.98 17.40 0.92
CA THR A 154 1.56 17.80 2.23
C THR A 154 1.33 19.28 2.55
N TYR A 155 0.28 19.91 1.97
CA TYR A 155 -0.04 21.34 2.25
C TYR A 155 -0.45 21.55 3.71
N THR A 156 -0.94 20.50 4.37
CA THR A 156 -1.26 20.48 5.80
C THR A 156 -1.03 19.07 6.36
N ASN A 157 -1.26 18.89 7.66
CA ASN A 157 -1.04 17.62 8.33
C ASN A 157 -2.01 16.53 7.83
N ILE A 158 -1.46 15.41 7.35
CA ILE A 158 -2.23 14.24 6.95
C ILE A 158 -2.62 13.46 8.22
N ILE A 159 -3.92 13.18 8.39
CA ILE A 159 -4.43 12.34 9.48
C ILE A 159 -4.21 10.86 9.15
N THR A 160 -4.66 10.43 7.98
CA THR A 160 -4.50 9.06 7.49
C THR A 160 -4.62 9.00 5.97
N ILE A 161 -4.07 7.95 5.39
CA ILE A 161 -4.28 7.60 3.98
C ILE A 161 -4.96 6.24 3.93
N ARG A 162 -5.98 6.11 3.08
CA ARG A 162 -6.82 4.92 3.00
C ARG A 162 -6.83 4.37 1.58
N ARG A 163 -6.56 3.07 1.44
CA ARG A 163 -6.65 2.33 0.17
C ARG A 163 -7.90 1.48 0.15
N VAL A 164 -8.68 1.59 -0.93
CA VAL A 164 -9.95 0.88 -1.15
C VAL A 164 -9.97 0.08 -2.46
N LEU A 165 -8.89 0.13 -3.22
CA LEU A 165 -8.67 -0.59 -4.49
C LEU A 165 -7.90 -1.90 -4.29
#